data_ceeada29e707b5ed16ab96170aa70194
#
_entry.id   ceeada29e707b5ed16ab96170aa70194
#
_cell.length_a   1.000
_cell.length_b   1.000
_cell.length_c   1.000
_cell.angle_alpha   90.00
_cell.angle_beta   90.00
_cell.angle_gamma   90.00
#
_symmetry.space_group_name_H-M   'P 1'
#
loop_
_entity.id
_entity.type
_entity.pdbx_description
1 polymer ?
#
loop_
_entity_poly.entity_id
_entity_poly.type
_entity_poly.pdbx_seq_one_letter_code
_entity_poly.pdbx_strand_id
1 'polypeptide(L)'
;MEIIHDLSRKQFQTVADGKTAYVSYDLVDGCLNIEHTIVPREIEGRGIAAALVKAAYDYALDHDLLPAATCRYATVWLDRNPQYLSLIHI
;
A
#
# COMPACT_ATOMS: atom_id res chain seq x y z
N MET A 1 -13.58 5.41 -5.47
CA MET A 1 -12.29 5.98 -5.02
C MET A 1 -11.26 5.78 -6.12
N GLU A 2 -10.69 6.85 -6.58
CA GLU A 2 -9.67 6.76 -7.63
C GLU A 2 -8.29 6.76 -6.99
N ILE A 3 -7.49 5.73 -7.28
CA ILE A 3 -6.14 5.60 -6.75
C ILE A 3 -5.15 5.84 -7.88
N ILE A 4 -4.23 6.75 -7.65
CA ILE A 4 -3.20 7.13 -8.62
C ILE A 4 -1.87 6.59 -8.15
N HIS A 5 -1.14 5.92 -9.06
CA HIS A 5 0.20 5.42 -8.77
C HIS A 5 1.22 6.42 -9.32
N ASP A 6 1.89 7.12 -8.42
CA ASP A 6 2.93 8.09 -8.76
C ASP A 6 4.29 7.38 -8.70
N LEU A 7 4.77 6.96 -9.85
CA LEU A 7 6.03 6.19 -9.94
C LEU A 7 7.24 7.01 -9.49
N SER A 8 7.24 8.31 -9.79
CA SER A 8 8.40 9.14 -9.47
C SER A 8 8.55 9.36 -7.97
N ARG A 9 7.42 9.42 -7.25
CA ARG A 9 7.41 9.57 -5.80
C ARG A 9 7.32 8.26 -5.06
N LYS A 10 7.10 7.16 -5.77
CA LYS A 10 6.88 5.84 -5.18
C LYS A 10 5.73 5.89 -4.17
N GLN A 11 4.59 6.37 -4.65
CA GLN A 11 3.39 6.53 -3.83
C GLN A 11 2.16 6.04 -4.55
N PHE A 12 1.21 5.50 -3.79
CA PHE A 12 -0.17 5.32 -4.24
C PHE A 12 -1.01 6.34 -3.49
N GLN A 13 -1.77 7.14 -4.21
CA GLN A 13 -2.47 8.30 -3.67
C GLN A 13 -3.94 8.29 -4.03
N THR A 14 -4.75 8.90 -3.17
CA THR A 14 -6.14 9.20 -3.50
C THR A 14 -6.54 10.50 -2.80
N VAL A 15 -7.57 11.15 -3.34
CA VAL A 15 -8.11 12.39 -2.77
C VAL A 15 -9.55 12.16 -2.39
N ALA A 16 -9.91 12.55 -1.16
CA ALA A 16 -11.28 12.53 -0.67
C ALA A 16 -11.54 13.83 0.07
N ASP A 17 -12.64 14.50 -0.27
CA ASP A 17 -13.01 15.79 0.36
C ASP A 17 -11.85 16.80 0.33
N GLY A 18 -11.12 16.84 -0.78
CA GLY A 18 -10.00 17.76 -0.95
C GLY A 18 -8.75 17.39 -0.15
N LYS A 19 -8.74 16.24 0.53
CA LYS A 19 -7.60 15.78 1.33
C LYS A 19 -6.91 14.62 0.63
N THR A 20 -5.59 14.63 0.63
CA THR A 20 -4.79 13.57 -0.01
C THR A 20 -4.34 12.55 1.02
N ALA A 21 -4.64 11.28 0.73
CA ALA A 21 -4.11 10.15 1.49
C ALA A 21 -3.13 9.41 0.59
N TYR A 22 -2.11 8.79 1.18
CA TYR A 22 -1.13 8.05 0.38
C TYR A 22 -0.43 6.98 1.19
N VAL A 23 0.12 6.00 0.46
CA VAL A 23 1.15 5.11 0.99
C VAL A 23 2.42 5.38 0.20
N SER A 24 3.56 5.41 0.88
CA SER A 24 4.86 5.50 0.23
C SER A 24 5.58 4.16 0.37
N TYR A 25 6.36 3.82 -0.65
CA TYR A 25 7.05 2.53 -0.66
C TYR A 25 8.45 2.71 -1.21
N ASP A 26 9.29 1.69 -1.01
CA ASP A 26 10.57 1.60 -1.69
C ASP A 26 10.71 0.21 -2.29
N LEU A 27 11.55 0.09 -3.28
CA LEU A 27 11.83 -1.18 -3.94
C LEU A 27 13.21 -1.64 -3.48
N VAL A 28 13.24 -2.71 -2.69
CA VAL A 28 14.47 -3.20 -2.07
C VAL A 28 14.55 -4.71 -2.26
N ASP A 29 15.61 -5.17 -2.89
CA ASP A 29 15.90 -6.60 -3.03
C ASP A 29 14.72 -7.42 -3.55
N GLY A 30 14.03 -6.91 -4.56
CA GLY A 30 12.89 -7.60 -5.16
C GLY A 30 11.61 -7.47 -4.36
N CYS A 31 11.57 -6.60 -3.36
CA CYS A 31 10.39 -6.36 -2.54
C CYS A 31 9.82 -4.97 -2.77
N LEU A 32 8.51 -4.86 -2.68
CA LEU A 32 7.86 -3.56 -2.55
C LEU A 32 7.56 -3.38 -1.07
N ASN A 33 8.32 -2.48 -0.44
CA ASN A 33 8.25 -2.26 1.00
C ASN A 33 7.46 -0.99 1.29
N ILE A 34 6.28 -1.12 1.90
CA ILE A 34 5.49 0.05 2.31
C ILE A 34 6.10 0.63 3.58
N GLU A 35 6.50 1.90 3.49
CA GLU A 35 7.18 2.60 4.57
C GLU A 35 6.23 3.46 5.40
N HIS A 36 5.27 4.12 4.73
CA HIS A 36 4.34 5.03 5.41
C HIS A 36 2.95 4.89 4.84
N THR A 37 1.96 4.99 5.71
CA THR A 37 0.55 5.04 5.33
C THR A 37 -0.04 6.27 6.01
N ILE A 38 -0.39 7.27 5.23
CA ILE A 38 -0.83 8.57 5.74
C ILE A 38 -2.25 8.84 5.27
N VAL A 39 -3.17 8.99 6.21
CA VAL A 39 -4.56 9.34 5.94
C VAL A 39 -4.93 10.52 6.85
N PRO A 40 -5.28 11.67 6.27
CA PRO A 40 -5.72 12.80 7.08
C PRO A 40 -6.90 12.43 7.97
N ARG A 41 -6.93 13.00 9.17
CA ARG A 41 -7.95 12.67 10.16
C ARG A 41 -9.36 12.87 9.62
N GLU A 42 -9.56 13.91 8.82
CA GLU A 42 -10.87 14.28 8.29
C GLU A 42 -11.50 13.20 7.41
N ILE A 43 -10.69 12.31 6.84
CA ILE A 43 -11.17 11.26 5.95
C ILE A 43 -10.87 9.86 6.49
N GLU A 44 -10.50 9.74 7.77
CA GLU A 44 -10.31 8.44 8.40
C GLU A 44 -11.63 7.67 8.52
N GLY A 45 -11.53 6.35 8.68
CA GLY A 45 -12.71 5.51 8.89
C GLY A 45 -13.49 5.18 7.63
N ARG A 46 -12.94 5.48 6.44
CA ARG A 46 -13.60 5.21 5.16
C ARG A 46 -12.97 4.07 4.38
N GLY A 47 -12.03 3.33 4.99
CA GLY A 47 -11.35 2.22 4.32
C GLY A 47 -10.29 2.66 3.34
N ILE A 48 -9.87 3.92 3.37
CA ILE A 48 -8.91 4.48 2.40
C ILE A 48 -7.54 3.84 2.57
N ALA A 49 -7.05 3.72 3.80
CA ALA A 49 -5.73 3.13 4.05
C ALA A 49 -5.66 1.70 3.53
N ALA A 50 -6.68 0.90 3.81
CA ALA A 50 -6.74 -0.49 3.35
C ALA A 50 -6.74 -0.56 1.83
N ALA A 51 -7.49 0.32 1.17
CA ALA A 51 -7.55 0.36 -0.30
C ALA A 51 -6.20 0.72 -0.91
N LEU A 52 -5.48 1.67 -0.32
CA LEU A 52 -4.16 2.07 -0.81
C LEU A 52 -3.14 0.96 -0.63
N VAL A 53 -3.12 0.31 0.52
CA VAL A 53 -2.20 -0.80 0.78
C VAL A 53 -2.49 -1.96 -0.18
N LYS A 54 -3.77 -2.28 -0.38
CA LYS A 54 -4.16 -3.33 -1.32
C LYS A 54 -3.69 -3.01 -2.73
N ALA A 55 -3.89 -1.77 -3.18
CA ALA A 55 -3.47 -1.35 -4.52
C ALA A 55 -1.96 -1.51 -4.70
N ALA A 56 -1.18 -1.12 -3.69
CA ALA A 56 0.28 -1.24 -3.76
C ALA A 56 0.72 -2.71 -3.84
N TYR A 57 0.12 -3.58 -3.05
CA TYR A 57 0.51 -4.99 -3.06
C TYR A 57 -0.04 -5.75 -4.27
N ASP A 58 -1.20 -5.35 -4.80
CA ASP A 58 -1.65 -5.89 -6.10
C ASP A 58 -0.66 -5.53 -7.20
N TYR A 59 -0.17 -4.30 -7.21
CA TYR A 59 0.87 -3.89 -8.14
C TYR A 59 2.14 -4.72 -7.95
N ALA A 60 2.53 -4.96 -6.69
CA ALA A 60 3.72 -5.75 -6.40
C ALA A 60 3.61 -7.15 -7.01
N LEU A 61 2.48 -7.82 -6.78
CA LEU A 61 2.29 -9.18 -7.30
C LEU A 61 2.27 -9.20 -8.83
N ASP A 62 1.70 -8.16 -9.46
CA ASP A 62 1.67 -8.07 -10.92
C ASP A 62 3.07 -7.85 -11.53
N HIS A 63 4.02 -7.40 -10.73
CA HIS A 63 5.36 -7.08 -11.20
C HIS A 63 6.42 -7.99 -10.55
N ASP A 64 6.00 -9.15 -10.02
CA ASP A 64 6.89 -10.14 -9.43
C ASP A 64 7.71 -9.58 -8.27
N LEU A 65 7.10 -8.66 -7.51
CA LEU A 65 7.71 -8.11 -6.31
C LEU A 65 7.07 -8.72 -5.07
N LEU A 66 7.86 -8.94 -4.04
CA LEU A 66 7.36 -9.48 -2.78
C LEU A 66 6.77 -8.37 -1.93
N PRO A 67 5.54 -8.53 -1.40
CA PRO A 67 5.01 -7.58 -0.43
C PRO A 67 5.84 -7.57 0.85
N ALA A 68 6.18 -6.37 1.30
CA ALA A 68 6.93 -6.16 2.54
C ALA A 68 6.47 -4.86 3.19
N ALA A 69 6.77 -4.68 4.46
CA ALA A 69 6.36 -3.49 5.17
C ALA A 69 7.28 -3.21 6.36
N THR A 70 7.62 -1.93 6.53
CA THR A 70 8.19 -1.43 7.79
C THR A 70 7.19 -0.51 8.48
N CYS A 71 6.10 -0.18 7.82
CA CYS A 71 4.98 0.57 8.36
C CYS A 71 4.08 -0.38 9.16
N ARG A 72 3.73 0.01 10.39
CA ARG A 72 2.90 -0.84 11.25
C ARG A 72 1.55 -1.19 10.61
N TYR A 73 0.89 -0.21 10.00
CA TYR A 73 -0.40 -0.45 9.39
C TYR A 73 -0.32 -1.53 8.31
N ALA A 74 0.66 -1.42 7.41
CA ALA A 74 0.81 -2.38 6.33
C ALA A 74 1.22 -3.75 6.85
N THR A 75 2.02 -3.82 7.91
CA THR A 75 2.38 -5.08 8.53
C THR A 75 1.14 -5.80 9.06
N VAL A 76 0.27 -5.08 9.77
CA VAL A 76 -0.97 -5.65 10.28
C VAL A 76 -1.89 -6.07 9.13
N TRP A 77 -1.93 -5.26 8.07
CA TRP A 77 -2.74 -5.58 6.90
C TRP A 77 -2.30 -6.91 6.27
N LEU A 78 -0.99 -7.12 6.13
CA LEU A 78 -0.45 -8.38 5.60
C LEU A 78 -0.80 -9.56 6.50
N ASP A 79 -0.75 -9.38 7.82
CA ASP A 79 -1.12 -10.43 8.77
C ASP A 79 -2.59 -10.85 8.61
N ARG A 80 -3.44 -9.90 8.25
CA ARG A 80 -4.87 -10.15 8.05
C ARG A 80 -5.19 -10.60 6.64
N ASN A 81 -4.24 -10.52 5.73
CA ASN A 81 -4.42 -10.92 4.34
C ASN A 81 -3.28 -11.84 3.91
N PRO A 82 -3.14 -13.01 4.57
CA PRO A 82 -2.00 -13.89 4.35
C PRO A 82 -1.88 -14.42 2.93
N GLN A 83 -2.96 -14.36 2.15
CA GLN A 83 -2.90 -14.77 0.76
C GLN A 83 -1.90 -13.96 -0.06
N TYR A 84 -1.60 -12.72 0.37
CA TYR A 84 -0.60 -11.90 -0.32
C TYR A 84 0.81 -12.39 -0.09
N LEU A 85 1.04 -13.10 1.00
CA LEU A 85 2.35 -13.70 1.29
C LEU A 85 2.45 -15.10 0.74
N SER A 86 1.37 -15.88 0.79
CA SER A 86 1.40 -17.26 0.34
C SER A 86 1.58 -17.42 -1.17
N LEU A 87 1.20 -16.39 -1.95
CA LEU A 87 1.38 -16.38 -3.40
C LEU A 87 2.85 -16.34 -3.82
N ILE A 88 3.74 -16.10 -2.88
CA ILE A 88 5.16 -15.90 -3.13
C ILE A 88 5.97 -17.18 -2.88
N HIS A 89 5.35 -18.18 -2.29
CA HIS A 89 6.03 -19.42 -1.88
C HIS A 89 5.87 -20.52 -2.91
N ILE A 90 5.83 -20.18 -4.15
CA ILE A 90 5.67 -21.16 -5.22
C ILE A 90 7.02 -21.63 -5.73
#